data_0429a014c9e15d4539b79818a37e2d48
#
_entry.id   0429a014c9e15d4539b79818a37e2d48
#
_cell.length_a   1.000
_cell.length_b   1.000
_cell.length_c   1.000
_cell.angle_alpha   90.00
_cell.angle_beta   90.00
_cell.angle_gamma   90.00
#
_symmetry.space_group_name_H-M   'P 1'
#
loop_
_entity.id
_entity.type
_entity.pdbx_description
1 polymer ?
#
loop_
_entity_poly.entity_id
_entity_poly.type
_entity_poly.pdbx_seq_one_letter_code
_entity_poly.pdbx_strand_id
1 'polypeptide(L)'
;MSKNEVFQQPADWGLELVVADLREVRRRWRESCARNHECGGRELPAPGPIRDIIAGLRGALFPMRLGPPDLRQESEDFFVAHTLDSALHALHQQVLLELHYTSRQLGKEPHNNFEARAVHVVRTFAAALPEVRSLLDTDMRAAYNGDPAAHSVDEILLCYPGAQAVIHYRLAHVLYGLSVPMIARIVSELAHSETGIDIHPGAQIGSGFFIDHGTGVVIGETSIIGERVRIYQAVTLGAKRFNVGEDGVLEKGALRHPILEDDVVVYAGATILGRVTIGKGSSIGGNVWLTRSVPPGSVITQASSQHELPRLEAVKA
;
A
#
# COMPACT_ATOMS: atom_id res chain seq x y z
N MET A 1 -39.18 52.42 -19.26
CA MET A 1 -37.78 51.97 -19.16
C MET A 1 -37.80 50.45 -19.18
N SER A 2 -37.61 49.88 -20.37
CA SER A 2 -37.62 48.44 -20.60
C SER A 2 -36.23 47.91 -20.30
N LYS A 3 -36.11 47.01 -19.33
CA LYS A 3 -34.88 46.26 -19.06
C LYS A 3 -34.77 45.13 -20.10
N ASN A 4 -33.88 45.28 -21.07
CA ASN A 4 -33.48 44.21 -21.94
C ASN A 4 -32.67 43.19 -21.12
N GLU A 5 -33.28 42.09 -20.74
CA GLU A 5 -32.58 40.89 -20.30
C GLU A 5 -31.88 40.27 -21.49
N VAL A 6 -30.57 40.47 -21.57
CA VAL A 6 -29.72 39.78 -22.54
C VAL A 6 -29.62 38.31 -22.04
N PHE A 7 -30.45 37.45 -22.63
CA PHE A 7 -30.25 36.02 -22.54
C PHE A 7 -28.90 35.67 -23.19
N GLN A 8 -27.86 35.49 -22.39
CA GLN A 8 -26.61 34.90 -22.86
C GLN A 8 -26.95 33.50 -23.37
N GLN A 9 -26.73 33.24 -24.65
CA GLN A 9 -26.78 31.88 -25.19
C GLN A 9 -25.76 31.04 -24.45
N PRO A 10 -26.10 29.77 -24.05
CA PRO A 10 -25.15 28.87 -23.41
C PRO A 10 -23.94 28.73 -24.37
N ALA A 11 -22.74 28.82 -23.79
CA ALA A 11 -21.51 28.69 -24.56
C ALA A 11 -21.50 27.31 -25.27
N ASP A 12 -21.32 27.34 -26.59
CA ASP A 12 -21.13 26.12 -27.39
C ASP A 12 -19.68 25.61 -27.14
N TRP A 13 -19.56 24.54 -26.39
CA TRP A 13 -18.28 23.89 -26.06
C TRP A 13 -17.75 23.01 -27.22
N GLY A 14 -18.42 22.88 -28.34
CA GLY A 14 -18.06 21.98 -29.43
C GLY A 14 -18.04 20.49 -29.02
N LEU A 15 -18.89 20.10 -28.07
CA LEU A 15 -18.87 18.77 -27.46
C LEU A 15 -19.04 17.63 -28.46
N GLU A 16 -19.75 17.84 -29.56
CA GLU A 16 -19.94 16.81 -30.58
C GLU A 16 -18.62 16.39 -31.21
N LEU A 17 -17.75 17.33 -31.54
CA LEU A 17 -16.42 17.08 -32.10
C LEU A 17 -15.53 16.40 -31.04
N VAL A 18 -15.51 16.93 -29.81
CA VAL A 18 -14.74 16.36 -28.73
C VAL A 18 -15.15 14.90 -28.43
N VAL A 19 -16.46 14.63 -28.43
CA VAL A 19 -16.98 13.26 -28.20
C VAL A 19 -16.60 12.33 -29.35
N ALA A 20 -16.64 12.82 -30.61
CA ALA A 20 -16.23 12.03 -31.77
C ALA A 20 -14.75 11.68 -31.72
N ASP A 21 -13.88 12.64 -31.43
CA ASP A 21 -12.43 12.44 -31.30
C ASP A 21 -12.09 11.49 -30.16
N LEU A 22 -12.72 11.67 -28.99
CA LEU A 22 -12.56 10.78 -27.85
C LEU A 22 -13.04 9.34 -28.16
N ARG A 23 -14.08 9.18 -28.98
CA ARG A 23 -14.55 7.85 -29.43
C ARG A 23 -13.46 7.15 -30.23
N GLU A 24 -12.82 7.86 -31.16
CA GLU A 24 -11.75 7.30 -31.98
C GLU A 24 -10.51 6.92 -31.14
N VAL A 25 -10.12 7.75 -30.17
CA VAL A 25 -9.02 7.45 -29.25
C VAL A 25 -9.35 6.20 -28.43
N ARG A 26 -10.58 6.08 -27.87
CA ARG A 26 -11.02 4.89 -27.13
C ARG A 26 -11.03 3.64 -28.00
N ARG A 27 -11.46 3.74 -29.26
CA ARG A 27 -11.45 2.61 -30.21
C ARG A 27 -10.03 2.09 -30.41
N ARG A 28 -9.07 2.98 -30.76
CA ARG A 28 -7.66 2.61 -30.97
C ARG A 28 -7.04 1.99 -29.72
N TRP A 29 -7.34 2.55 -28.54
CA TRP A 29 -6.84 1.99 -27.28
C TRP A 29 -7.39 0.57 -27.00
N ARG A 30 -8.69 0.34 -27.24
CA ARG A 30 -9.29 -1.00 -27.09
C ARG A 30 -8.65 -2.01 -28.02
N GLU A 31 -8.42 -1.63 -29.26
CA GLU A 31 -7.74 -2.49 -30.24
C GLU A 31 -6.32 -2.83 -29.82
N SER A 32 -5.55 -1.85 -29.36
CA SER A 32 -4.16 -2.07 -28.90
C SER A 32 -4.06 -2.95 -27.65
N CYS A 33 -5.11 -2.95 -26.82
CA CYS A 33 -5.18 -3.78 -25.60
C CYS A 33 -5.92 -5.11 -25.80
N ALA A 34 -6.27 -5.48 -27.03
CA ALA A 34 -7.12 -6.64 -27.37
C ALA A 34 -8.47 -6.67 -26.61
N ARG A 35 -9.04 -5.49 -26.30
CA ARG A 35 -10.30 -5.30 -25.57
C ARG A 35 -11.42 -4.85 -26.53
N ASN A 36 -11.74 -5.66 -27.49
CA ASN A 36 -12.73 -5.29 -28.51
C ASN A 36 -14.18 -5.18 -27.99
N HIS A 37 -14.47 -5.77 -26.84
CA HIS A 37 -15.77 -5.72 -26.19
C HIS A 37 -15.63 -5.40 -24.70
N GLU A 38 -16.32 -4.36 -24.24
CA GLU A 38 -16.56 -4.10 -22.82
C GLU A 38 -18.04 -4.38 -22.56
N CYS A 39 -18.32 -5.29 -21.61
CA CYS A 39 -19.69 -5.51 -21.16
C CYS A 39 -20.17 -4.29 -20.38
N GLY A 40 -21.47 -4.01 -20.38
CA GLY A 40 -22.01 -2.88 -19.61
C GLY A 40 -21.86 -3.09 -18.10
N GLY A 41 -21.63 -1.99 -17.38
CA GLY A 41 -21.50 -1.98 -15.92
C GLY A 41 -20.07 -1.82 -15.41
N ARG A 42 -19.91 -1.86 -14.08
CA ARG A 42 -18.59 -1.79 -13.44
C ARG A 42 -17.91 -3.15 -13.51
N GLU A 43 -16.82 -3.25 -14.26
CA GLU A 43 -16.09 -4.50 -14.48
C GLU A 43 -14.84 -4.68 -13.63
N LEU A 44 -14.49 -3.67 -12.82
CA LEU A 44 -13.26 -3.61 -12.03
C LEU A 44 -13.57 -3.21 -10.59
N PRO A 45 -12.76 -3.67 -9.62
CA PRO A 45 -12.76 -3.10 -8.27
C PRO A 45 -12.61 -1.58 -8.32
N ALA A 46 -13.20 -0.87 -7.36
CA ALA A 46 -13.19 0.58 -7.39
C ALA A 46 -12.72 1.19 -6.07
N PRO A 47 -11.91 2.27 -6.12
CA PRO A 47 -11.36 2.92 -4.92
C PRO A 47 -12.43 3.40 -3.93
N GLY A 48 -13.59 3.91 -4.40
CA GLY A 48 -14.66 4.40 -3.53
C GLY A 48 -15.19 3.32 -2.58
N PRO A 49 -15.81 2.24 -3.08
CA PRO A 49 -16.27 1.14 -2.23
C PRO A 49 -15.16 0.52 -1.37
N ILE A 50 -13.93 0.42 -1.87
CA ILE A 50 -12.82 -0.13 -1.09
C ILE A 50 -12.45 0.81 0.06
N ARG A 51 -12.50 2.13 -0.11
CA ARG A 51 -12.32 3.10 0.98
C ARG A 51 -13.35 2.89 2.09
N ASP A 52 -14.62 2.71 1.72
CA ASP A 52 -15.71 2.50 2.70
C ASP A 52 -15.53 1.17 3.45
N ILE A 53 -15.11 0.11 2.75
CA ILE A 53 -14.76 -1.18 3.35
C ILE A 53 -13.64 -1.02 4.38
N ILE A 54 -12.54 -0.35 4.02
CA ILE A 54 -11.41 -0.14 4.92
C ILE A 54 -11.79 0.73 6.11
N ALA A 55 -12.62 1.76 5.92
CA ALA A 55 -13.13 2.57 7.01
C ALA A 55 -13.95 1.73 8.01
N GLY A 56 -14.85 0.87 7.51
CA GLY A 56 -15.59 -0.08 8.32
C GLY A 56 -14.69 -1.06 9.09
N LEU A 57 -13.71 -1.67 8.41
CA LEU A 57 -12.75 -2.59 9.02
C LEU A 57 -11.91 -1.92 10.13
N ARG A 58 -11.44 -0.70 9.90
CA ARG A 58 -10.73 0.09 10.92
C ARG A 58 -11.61 0.36 12.15
N GLY A 59 -12.86 0.74 11.90
CA GLY A 59 -13.85 0.91 12.98
C GLY A 59 -14.11 -0.38 13.76
N ALA A 60 -14.23 -1.51 13.09
CA ALA A 60 -14.44 -2.81 13.73
C ALA A 60 -13.19 -3.32 14.49
N LEU A 61 -11.99 -3.02 13.99
CA LEU A 61 -10.73 -3.39 14.65
C LEU A 61 -10.46 -2.55 15.91
N PHE A 62 -10.89 -1.28 15.93
CA PHE A 62 -10.68 -0.34 17.04
C PHE A 62 -12.00 0.37 17.41
N PRO A 63 -13.05 -0.36 17.85
CA PRO A 63 -14.41 0.17 17.93
C PRO A 63 -14.54 1.37 18.86
N MET A 64 -13.93 1.33 20.04
CA MET A 64 -13.98 2.42 21.02
C MET A 64 -13.10 3.63 20.66
N ARG A 65 -12.35 3.59 19.54
CA ARG A 65 -11.45 4.67 19.11
C ARG A 65 -11.75 5.20 17.72
N LEU A 66 -12.06 4.29 16.79
CA LEU A 66 -12.32 4.61 15.38
C LEU A 66 -13.77 4.32 14.97
N GLY A 67 -14.59 3.85 15.90
CA GLY A 67 -16.03 3.66 15.73
C GLY A 67 -16.84 4.94 15.94
N PRO A 68 -18.17 4.85 15.96
CA PRO A 68 -19.05 6.00 16.20
C PRO A 68 -18.80 6.65 17.55
N PRO A 69 -18.94 7.99 17.66
CA PRO A 69 -18.62 8.73 18.89
C PRO A 69 -19.56 8.41 20.07
N ASP A 70 -20.73 7.88 19.79
CA ASP A 70 -21.76 7.49 20.79
C ASP A 70 -21.73 5.99 21.11
N LEU A 71 -20.76 5.23 20.55
CA LEU A 71 -20.61 3.81 20.85
C LEU A 71 -20.32 3.59 22.34
N ARG A 72 -21.04 2.65 22.95
CA ARG A 72 -20.85 2.23 24.34
C ARG A 72 -20.30 0.82 24.40
N GLN A 73 -19.58 0.51 25.47
CA GLN A 73 -18.98 -0.81 25.66
C GLN A 73 -20.03 -1.94 25.62
N GLU A 74 -21.23 -1.70 26.11
CA GLU A 74 -22.31 -2.69 26.12
C GLU A 74 -22.85 -3.02 24.73
N SER A 75 -22.64 -2.13 23.74
CA SER A 75 -23.05 -2.31 22.34
C SER A 75 -21.89 -2.57 21.38
N GLU A 76 -20.67 -2.69 21.90
CA GLU A 76 -19.44 -2.86 21.10
C GLU A 76 -19.50 -4.09 20.20
N ASP A 77 -19.84 -5.27 20.77
CA ASP A 77 -19.90 -6.51 19.98
C ASP A 77 -20.97 -6.46 18.89
N PHE A 78 -22.12 -5.80 19.16
CA PHE A 78 -23.15 -5.60 18.15
C PHE A 78 -22.66 -4.70 17.01
N PHE A 79 -22.00 -3.60 17.35
CA PHE A 79 -21.41 -2.71 16.36
C PHE A 79 -20.35 -3.44 15.50
N VAL A 80 -19.43 -4.17 16.13
CA VAL A 80 -18.39 -4.92 15.44
C VAL A 80 -19.00 -5.96 14.50
N ALA A 81 -19.96 -6.75 14.97
CA ALA A 81 -20.62 -7.77 14.16
C ALA A 81 -21.33 -7.17 12.94
N HIS A 82 -22.13 -6.10 13.13
CA HIS A 82 -22.84 -5.43 12.05
C HIS A 82 -21.91 -4.79 11.02
N THR A 83 -20.85 -4.12 11.51
CA THR A 83 -19.89 -3.43 10.65
C THR A 83 -19.05 -4.44 9.83
N LEU A 84 -18.62 -5.54 10.45
CA LEU A 84 -17.91 -6.61 9.74
C LEU A 84 -18.80 -7.26 8.69
N ASP A 85 -20.06 -7.60 9.02
CA ASP A 85 -21.01 -8.18 8.08
C ASP A 85 -21.15 -7.30 6.83
N SER A 86 -21.40 -6.01 7.02
CA SER A 86 -21.53 -5.03 5.93
C SER A 86 -20.25 -4.91 5.09
N ALA A 87 -19.09 -4.76 5.74
CA ALA A 87 -17.80 -4.61 5.07
C ALA A 87 -17.41 -5.86 4.28
N LEU A 88 -17.63 -7.06 4.85
CA LEU A 88 -17.30 -8.33 4.20
C LEU A 88 -18.23 -8.62 3.01
N HIS A 89 -19.51 -8.29 3.09
CA HIS A 89 -20.42 -8.37 1.93
C HIS A 89 -19.98 -7.43 0.80
N ALA A 90 -19.61 -6.19 1.12
CA ALA A 90 -19.09 -5.25 0.14
C ALA A 90 -17.75 -5.74 -0.46
N LEU A 91 -16.84 -6.28 0.37
CA LEU A 91 -15.57 -6.86 -0.08
C LEU A 91 -15.81 -8.03 -1.04
N HIS A 92 -16.77 -8.91 -0.74
CA HIS A 92 -17.13 -10.03 -1.60
C HIS A 92 -17.46 -9.57 -3.03
N GLN A 93 -18.24 -8.51 -3.19
CA GLN A 93 -18.55 -7.94 -4.50
C GLN A 93 -17.30 -7.42 -5.23
N GLN A 94 -16.36 -6.77 -4.53
CA GLN A 94 -15.11 -6.31 -5.13
C GLN A 94 -14.21 -7.48 -5.53
N VAL A 95 -14.14 -8.53 -4.72
CA VAL A 95 -13.40 -9.76 -5.02
C VAL A 95 -13.95 -10.45 -6.27
N LEU A 96 -15.27 -10.56 -6.42
CA LEU A 96 -15.88 -11.09 -7.64
C LEU A 96 -15.46 -10.30 -8.89
N LEU A 97 -15.48 -8.97 -8.82
CA LEU A 97 -15.04 -8.12 -9.93
C LEU A 97 -13.58 -8.40 -10.31
N GLU A 98 -12.67 -8.51 -9.33
CA GLU A 98 -11.26 -8.82 -9.59
C GLU A 98 -11.09 -10.22 -10.20
N LEU A 99 -11.77 -11.24 -9.69
CA LEU A 99 -11.69 -12.60 -10.21
C LEU A 99 -12.17 -12.68 -11.66
N HIS A 100 -13.28 -12.03 -11.99
CA HIS A 100 -13.77 -11.94 -13.35
C HIS A 100 -12.79 -11.20 -14.28
N TYR A 101 -12.24 -10.07 -13.81
CA TYR A 101 -11.25 -9.34 -14.56
C TYR A 101 -10.00 -10.17 -14.85
N THR A 102 -9.45 -10.83 -13.84
CA THR A 102 -8.24 -11.64 -13.96
C THR A 102 -8.44 -12.81 -14.93
N SER A 103 -9.61 -13.47 -14.90
CA SER A 103 -9.94 -14.55 -15.83
C SER A 103 -9.97 -14.06 -17.27
N ARG A 104 -10.61 -12.92 -17.53
CA ARG A 104 -10.63 -12.30 -18.86
C ARG A 104 -9.25 -11.96 -19.38
N GLN A 105 -8.36 -11.40 -18.52
CA GLN A 105 -7.00 -11.06 -18.90
C GLN A 105 -6.15 -12.28 -19.27
N LEU A 106 -6.41 -13.41 -18.63
CA LEU A 106 -5.70 -14.67 -18.89
C LEU A 106 -6.28 -15.47 -20.07
N GLY A 107 -7.33 -14.96 -20.75
CA GLY A 107 -8.01 -15.67 -21.83
C GLY A 107 -8.62 -17.02 -21.40
N LYS A 108 -8.88 -17.18 -20.10
CA LYS A 108 -9.47 -18.41 -19.56
C LYS A 108 -10.99 -18.32 -19.67
N GLU A 109 -11.62 -19.44 -20.11
CA GLU A 109 -13.06 -19.59 -20.04
C GLU A 109 -13.57 -19.28 -18.61
N PRO A 110 -14.75 -18.66 -18.46
CA PRO A 110 -15.31 -18.37 -17.15
C PRO A 110 -15.48 -19.68 -16.38
N HIS A 111 -14.63 -19.90 -15.40
CA HIS A 111 -14.79 -21.02 -14.49
C HIS A 111 -16.07 -20.83 -13.67
N ASN A 112 -16.95 -21.82 -13.63
CA ASN A 112 -18.23 -21.83 -12.90
C ASN A 112 -18.09 -21.69 -11.37
N ASN A 113 -16.93 -21.24 -10.85
CA ASN A 113 -16.63 -21.27 -9.40
C ASN A 113 -16.13 -19.95 -8.81
N PHE A 114 -16.36 -18.81 -9.49
CA PHE A 114 -15.90 -17.51 -8.95
C PHE A 114 -16.61 -17.16 -7.64
N GLU A 115 -17.88 -17.48 -7.52
CA GLU A 115 -18.67 -17.24 -6.31
C GLU A 115 -18.07 -18.00 -5.11
N ALA A 116 -17.84 -19.30 -5.24
CA ALA A 116 -17.26 -20.10 -4.17
C ALA A 116 -15.82 -19.63 -3.82
N ARG A 117 -15.05 -19.20 -4.83
CA ARG A 117 -13.70 -18.65 -4.61
C ARG A 117 -13.77 -17.31 -3.88
N ALA A 118 -14.67 -16.40 -4.24
CA ALA A 118 -14.86 -15.12 -3.56
C ALA A 118 -15.29 -15.33 -2.11
N VAL A 119 -16.25 -16.24 -1.85
CA VAL A 119 -16.64 -16.63 -0.49
C VAL A 119 -15.45 -17.17 0.30
N HIS A 120 -14.59 -18.01 -0.31
CA HIS A 120 -13.40 -18.54 0.34
C HIS A 120 -12.43 -17.42 0.71
N VAL A 121 -12.12 -16.51 -0.22
CA VAL A 121 -11.23 -15.36 0.01
C VAL A 121 -11.73 -14.52 1.17
N VAL A 122 -13.00 -14.11 1.15
CA VAL A 122 -13.57 -13.24 2.19
C VAL A 122 -13.62 -13.94 3.54
N ARG A 123 -13.98 -15.22 3.59
CA ARG A 123 -13.98 -16.00 4.84
C ARG A 123 -12.58 -16.12 5.42
N THR A 124 -11.58 -16.41 4.59
CA THR A 124 -10.17 -16.52 5.05
C THR A 124 -9.64 -15.16 5.50
N PHE A 125 -9.98 -14.09 4.79
CA PHE A 125 -9.65 -12.73 5.20
C PHE A 125 -10.28 -12.38 6.55
N ALA A 126 -11.57 -12.67 6.75
CA ALA A 126 -12.27 -12.43 8.02
C ALA A 126 -11.62 -13.21 9.18
N ALA A 127 -11.24 -14.46 8.94
CA ALA A 127 -10.55 -15.30 9.94
C ALA A 127 -9.17 -14.76 10.33
N ALA A 128 -8.50 -13.98 9.47
CA ALA A 128 -7.20 -13.37 9.75
C ALA A 128 -7.30 -12.07 10.56
N LEU A 129 -8.46 -11.43 10.65
CA LEU A 129 -8.62 -10.12 11.32
C LEU A 129 -8.16 -10.09 12.79
N PRO A 130 -8.39 -11.14 13.63
CA PRO A 130 -7.89 -11.16 15.00
C PRO A 130 -6.35 -11.11 15.06
N GLU A 131 -5.65 -11.81 14.18
CA GLU A 131 -4.19 -11.77 14.08
C GLU A 131 -3.70 -10.40 13.59
N VAL A 132 -4.35 -9.84 12.57
CA VAL A 132 -4.08 -8.47 12.10
C VAL A 132 -4.21 -7.48 13.26
N ARG A 133 -5.26 -7.58 14.08
CA ARG A 133 -5.45 -6.72 15.27
C ARG A 133 -4.31 -6.90 16.27
N SER A 134 -3.91 -8.14 16.55
CA SER A 134 -2.80 -8.42 17.47
C SER A 134 -1.48 -7.83 16.99
N LEU A 135 -1.17 -7.91 15.69
CA LEU A 135 0.00 -7.28 15.09
C LEU A 135 -0.08 -5.75 15.21
N LEU A 136 -1.23 -5.15 14.91
CA LEU A 136 -1.43 -3.70 15.05
C LEU A 136 -1.24 -3.22 16.48
N ASP A 137 -1.67 -3.98 17.49
CA ASP A 137 -1.43 -3.63 18.88
C ASP A 137 0.08 -3.60 19.23
N THR A 138 0.88 -4.48 18.61
CA THR A 138 2.35 -4.43 18.74
C THR A 138 2.95 -3.21 18.05
N ASP A 139 2.44 -2.85 16.86
CA ASP A 139 2.90 -1.71 16.09
C ASP A 139 2.60 -0.38 16.80
N MET A 140 1.37 -0.23 17.33
CA MET A 140 0.97 0.96 18.11
C MET A 140 1.82 1.10 19.38
N ARG A 141 2.11 -0.01 20.05
CA ARG A 141 2.98 0.00 21.25
C ARG A 141 4.43 0.33 20.90
N ALA A 142 4.95 -0.18 19.78
CA ALA A 142 6.29 0.16 19.32
C ALA A 142 6.42 1.65 19.00
N ALA A 143 5.39 2.25 18.38
CA ALA A 143 5.36 3.67 18.11
C ALA A 143 5.33 4.49 19.41
N TYR A 144 4.48 4.14 20.37
CA TYR A 144 4.40 4.80 21.68
C TYR A 144 5.74 4.72 22.44
N ASN A 145 6.37 3.55 22.47
CA ASN A 145 7.65 3.36 23.15
C ASN A 145 8.82 4.04 22.41
N GLY A 146 8.65 4.24 21.11
CA GLY A 146 9.70 4.73 20.24
C GLY A 146 9.72 6.25 20.06
N ASP A 147 8.62 6.94 20.36
CA ASP A 147 8.52 8.41 20.27
C ASP A 147 8.36 9.02 21.66
N PRO A 148 9.36 9.73 22.18
CA PRO A 148 9.28 10.40 23.49
C PRO A 148 8.23 11.52 23.53
N ALA A 149 7.72 11.99 22.38
CA ALA A 149 6.68 13.01 22.32
C ALA A 149 5.27 12.43 22.45
N ALA A 150 5.09 11.12 22.31
CA ALA A 150 3.80 10.47 22.40
C ALA A 150 3.28 10.39 23.86
N HIS A 151 2.10 10.89 24.11
CA HIS A 151 1.49 10.87 25.46
C HIS A 151 0.64 9.62 25.74
N SER A 152 0.16 8.94 24.70
CA SER A 152 -0.64 7.73 24.83
C SER A 152 -0.64 6.87 23.55
N VAL A 153 -1.01 5.59 23.68
CA VAL A 153 -1.24 4.70 22.53
C VAL A 153 -2.45 5.18 21.70
N ASP A 154 -3.44 5.79 22.36
CA ASP A 154 -4.61 6.36 21.66
C ASP A 154 -4.20 7.54 20.75
N GLU A 155 -3.26 8.36 21.18
CA GLU A 155 -2.68 9.44 20.34
C GLU A 155 -1.98 8.89 19.10
N ILE A 156 -1.20 7.83 19.24
CA ILE A 156 -0.57 7.14 18.11
C ILE A 156 -1.63 6.70 17.09
N LEU A 157 -2.67 6.01 17.57
CA LEU A 157 -3.72 5.46 16.70
C LEU A 157 -4.52 6.55 15.97
N LEU A 158 -4.77 7.68 16.64
CA LEU A 158 -5.62 8.74 16.10
C LEU A 158 -4.86 9.77 15.26
N CYS A 159 -3.58 10.02 15.56
CA CYS A 159 -2.85 11.16 15.03
C CYS A 159 -1.70 10.79 14.09
N TYR A 160 -1.10 9.60 14.23
CA TYR A 160 0.14 9.27 13.50
C TYR A 160 -0.15 8.73 12.10
N PRO A 161 0.39 9.37 11.05
CA PRO A 161 0.22 8.88 9.68
C PRO A 161 0.85 7.49 9.49
N GLY A 162 1.95 7.18 10.19
CA GLY A 162 2.56 5.86 10.20
C GLY A 162 1.61 4.77 10.68
N ALA A 163 0.84 5.04 11.76
CA ALA A 163 -0.18 4.12 12.27
C ALA A 163 -1.27 3.84 11.22
N GLN A 164 -1.77 4.90 10.58
CA GLN A 164 -2.77 4.78 9.52
C GLN A 164 -2.25 3.94 8.34
N ALA A 165 -1.03 4.22 7.87
CA ALA A 165 -0.42 3.48 6.77
C ALA A 165 -0.22 1.99 7.11
N VAL A 166 0.24 1.68 8.33
CA VAL A 166 0.44 0.30 8.80
C VAL A 166 -0.87 -0.47 8.92
N ILE A 167 -1.96 0.16 9.39
CA ILE A 167 -3.29 -0.46 9.40
C ILE A 167 -3.71 -0.89 7.98
N HIS A 168 -3.61 0.01 7.02
CA HIS A 168 -3.93 -0.31 5.63
C HIS A 168 -3.04 -1.41 5.07
N TYR A 169 -1.72 -1.31 5.32
CA TYR A 169 -0.76 -2.32 4.88
C TYR A 169 -1.09 -3.72 5.43
N ARG A 170 -1.35 -3.87 6.73
CA ARG A 170 -1.68 -5.17 7.34
C ARG A 170 -2.90 -5.81 6.69
N LEU A 171 -3.96 -5.02 6.44
CA LEU A 171 -5.17 -5.48 5.73
C LEU A 171 -4.86 -5.83 4.25
N ALA A 172 -4.13 -4.97 3.55
CA ALA A 172 -3.76 -5.17 2.16
C ALA A 172 -2.85 -6.39 1.97
N HIS A 173 -1.94 -6.66 2.91
CA HIS A 173 -1.03 -7.80 2.87
C HIS A 173 -1.79 -9.14 2.91
N VAL A 174 -2.81 -9.26 3.77
CA VAL A 174 -3.68 -10.45 3.80
C VAL A 174 -4.38 -10.63 2.46
N LEU A 175 -4.98 -9.59 1.89
CA LEU A 175 -5.65 -9.64 0.59
C LEU A 175 -4.68 -10.02 -0.55
N TYR A 176 -3.46 -9.48 -0.51
CA TYR A 176 -2.41 -9.83 -1.48
C TYR A 176 -2.05 -11.32 -1.42
N GLY A 177 -1.87 -11.86 -0.21
CA GLY A 177 -1.64 -13.29 0.02
C GLY A 177 -2.79 -14.19 -0.44
N LEU A 178 -4.02 -13.68 -0.44
CA LEU A 178 -5.21 -14.37 -0.93
C LEU A 178 -5.41 -14.26 -2.46
N SER A 179 -4.42 -13.75 -3.18
CA SER A 179 -4.41 -13.62 -4.64
C SER A 179 -5.50 -12.70 -5.20
N VAL A 180 -5.77 -11.60 -4.50
CA VAL A 180 -6.55 -10.45 -4.98
C VAL A 180 -5.68 -9.19 -4.97
N PRO A 181 -4.64 -9.16 -5.83
CA PRO A 181 -3.61 -8.13 -5.78
C PRO A 181 -4.10 -6.74 -6.18
N MET A 182 -5.13 -6.61 -7.02
CA MET A 182 -5.66 -5.31 -7.43
C MET A 182 -6.34 -4.61 -6.25
N ILE A 183 -7.19 -5.32 -5.51
CA ILE A 183 -7.82 -4.77 -4.30
C ILE A 183 -6.74 -4.39 -3.28
N ALA A 184 -5.77 -5.27 -3.04
CA ALA A 184 -4.65 -5.01 -2.14
C ALA A 184 -3.88 -3.74 -2.54
N ARG A 185 -3.60 -3.54 -3.84
CA ARG A 185 -2.95 -2.33 -4.35
C ARG A 185 -3.82 -1.08 -4.17
N ILE A 186 -5.12 -1.17 -4.42
CA ILE A 186 -6.04 -0.03 -4.18
C ILE A 186 -5.99 0.37 -2.70
N VAL A 187 -6.00 -0.58 -1.76
CA VAL A 187 -5.88 -0.29 -0.32
C VAL A 187 -4.56 0.41 0.00
N SER A 188 -3.43 -0.04 -0.57
CA SER A 188 -2.13 0.62 -0.39
C SER A 188 -2.10 2.03 -0.96
N GLU A 189 -2.66 2.25 -2.16
CA GLU A 189 -2.71 3.58 -2.78
C GLU A 189 -3.64 4.56 -2.03
N LEU A 190 -4.69 4.07 -1.37
CA LEU A 190 -5.50 4.89 -0.46
C LEU A 190 -4.65 5.41 0.71
N ALA A 191 -3.87 4.54 1.35
CA ALA A 191 -2.95 4.94 2.41
C ALA A 191 -1.88 5.91 1.91
N HIS A 192 -1.26 5.61 0.76
CA HIS A 192 -0.24 6.46 0.14
C HIS A 192 -0.79 7.87 -0.13
N SER A 193 -1.98 7.99 -0.68
CA SER A 193 -2.61 9.29 -0.97
C SER A 193 -2.93 10.09 0.28
N GLU A 194 -3.23 9.44 1.41
CA GLU A 194 -3.61 10.08 2.66
C GLU A 194 -2.42 10.43 3.56
N THR A 195 -1.34 9.65 3.49
CA THR A 195 -0.21 9.73 4.43
C THR A 195 1.13 10.09 3.79
N GLY A 196 1.25 9.98 2.47
CA GLY A 196 2.54 10.09 1.77
C GLY A 196 3.47 8.89 2.02
N ILE A 197 2.95 7.77 2.53
CA ILE A 197 3.69 6.54 2.83
C ILE A 197 3.27 5.45 1.85
N ASP A 198 4.21 4.99 1.01
CA ASP A 198 3.98 3.94 0.00
C ASP A 198 4.54 2.60 0.50
N ILE A 199 3.66 1.70 0.91
CA ILE A 199 4.02 0.32 1.27
C ILE A 199 3.36 -0.65 0.30
N HIS A 200 4.17 -1.35 -0.49
CA HIS A 200 3.63 -2.38 -1.37
C HIS A 200 3.05 -3.55 -0.55
N PRO A 201 1.84 -4.03 -0.84
CA PRO A 201 1.19 -5.07 -0.02
C PRO A 201 1.89 -6.42 -0.05
N GLY A 202 2.79 -6.66 -1.01
CA GLY A 202 3.64 -7.85 -1.08
C GLY A 202 4.85 -7.83 -0.12
N ALA A 203 5.22 -6.69 0.46
CA ALA A 203 6.26 -6.62 1.46
C ALA A 203 5.92 -7.50 2.66
N GLN A 204 6.92 -8.10 3.29
CA GLN A 204 6.77 -8.91 4.50
C GLN A 204 7.30 -8.11 5.69
N ILE A 205 6.45 -7.79 6.65
CA ILE A 205 6.81 -6.93 7.79
C ILE A 205 6.44 -7.64 9.11
N GLY A 206 7.43 -7.84 9.97
CA GLY A 206 7.29 -8.43 11.30
C GLY A 206 6.47 -7.56 12.27
N SER A 207 6.40 -8.01 13.52
CA SER A 207 5.68 -7.35 14.62
C SER A 207 6.45 -6.13 15.16
N GLY A 208 5.72 -5.15 15.73
CA GLY A 208 6.34 -3.99 16.35
C GLY A 208 6.99 -3.02 15.35
N PHE A 209 6.46 -2.94 14.16
CA PHE A 209 6.96 -2.04 13.11
C PHE A 209 6.49 -0.62 13.36
N PHE A 210 7.46 0.33 13.35
CA PHE A 210 7.18 1.74 13.57
C PHE A 210 7.72 2.63 12.45
N ILE A 211 6.83 3.42 11.83
CA ILE A 211 7.17 4.50 10.91
C ILE A 211 6.97 5.83 11.64
N ASP A 212 8.07 6.55 11.85
CA ASP A 212 8.05 7.87 12.48
C ASP A 212 7.98 8.97 11.41
N HIS A 213 7.09 9.95 11.57
CA HIS A 213 6.71 10.97 10.59
C HIS A 213 6.17 10.38 9.28
N GLY A 214 6.99 9.68 8.54
CA GLY A 214 6.65 8.77 7.45
C GLY A 214 6.56 9.39 6.06
N THR A 215 6.35 10.68 5.90
CA THR A 215 6.21 11.31 4.56
C THR A 215 7.37 10.92 3.64
N GLY A 216 7.02 10.38 2.46
CA GLY A 216 8.00 9.98 1.45
C GLY A 216 8.68 8.63 1.70
N VAL A 217 8.20 7.83 2.66
CA VAL A 217 8.65 6.43 2.82
C VAL A 217 8.16 5.60 1.64
N VAL A 218 9.06 4.77 1.07
CA VAL A 218 8.75 3.80 0.03
C VAL A 218 9.28 2.43 0.41
N ILE A 219 8.40 1.43 0.50
CA ILE A 219 8.73 0.03 0.79
C ILE A 219 8.29 -0.84 -0.39
N GLY A 220 9.27 -1.37 -1.14
CA GLY A 220 9.00 -2.14 -2.35
C GLY A 220 8.50 -3.57 -2.10
N GLU A 221 7.89 -4.15 -3.12
CA GLU A 221 7.14 -5.43 -3.13
C GLU A 221 7.82 -6.60 -2.41
N THR A 222 9.11 -6.81 -2.65
CA THR A 222 9.84 -7.98 -2.14
C THR A 222 10.72 -7.66 -0.94
N SER A 223 10.47 -6.52 -0.26
CA SER A 223 11.13 -6.19 1.00
C SER A 223 10.77 -7.21 2.08
N ILE A 224 11.76 -7.57 2.92
CA ILE A 224 11.54 -8.35 4.13
C ILE A 224 12.02 -7.49 5.30
N ILE A 225 11.14 -7.25 6.25
CA ILE A 225 11.40 -6.42 7.43
C ILE A 225 11.11 -7.28 8.66
N GLY A 226 12.10 -7.44 9.53
CA GLY A 226 12.01 -8.19 10.76
C GLY A 226 11.16 -7.52 11.83
N GLU A 227 11.31 -7.97 13.05
CA GLU A 227 10.57 -7.43 14.20
C GLU A 227 11.22 -6.17 14.77
N ARG A 228 10.40 -5.28 15.35
CA ARG A 228 10.83 -4.05 16.05
C ARG A 228 11.71 -3.13 15.22
N VAL A 229 11.48 -3.13 13.91
CA VAL A 229 12.18 -2.23 12.99
C VAL A 229 11.55 -0.84 13.05
N ARG A 230 12.38 0.19 13.09
CA ARG A 230 11.97 1.60 13.01
C ARG A 230 12.51 2.23 11.76
N ILE A 231 11.67 2.98 11.06
CA ILE A 231 12.06 3.81 9.92
C ILE A 231 11.49 5.22 10.04
N TYR A 232 12.23 6.20 9.53
CA TYR A 232 11.87 7.60 9.54
C TYR A 232 11.40 8.06 8.15
N GLN A 233 10.97 9.32 8.05
CA GLN A 233 10.48 9.92 6.81
C GLN A 233 11.52 9.81 5.67
N ALA A 234 11.01 9.78 4.44
CA ALA A 234 11.80 9.74 3.20
C ALA A 234 12.76 8.53 3.06
N VAL A 235 12.58 7.48 3.88
CA VAL A 235 13.34 6.22 3.72
C VAL A 235 12.83 5.48 2.50
N THR A 236 13.77 5.01 1.66
CA THR A 236 13.46 4.19 0.48
C THR A 236 14.08 2.81 0.60
N LEU A 237 13.25 1.75 0.60
CA LEU A 237 13.64 0.35 0.46
C LEU A 237 13.30 -0.09 -0.97
N GLY A 238 14.22 0.14 -1.92
CA GLY A 238 13.97 0.09 -3.34
C GLY A 238 14.77 -0.99 -4.08
N ALA A 239 14.49 -1.13 -5.38
CA ALA A 239 15.27 -1.95 -6.31
C ALA A 239 16.48 -1.17 -6.84
N LYS A 240 17.64 -1.84 -6.98
CA LYS A 240 18.84 -1.23 -7.58
C LYS A 240 18.85 -1.35 -9.11
N ARG A 241 18.34 -2.45 -9.63
CA ARG A 241 18.30 -2.77 -11.06
C ARG A 241 17.05 -3.56 -11.37
N PHE A 242 16.62 -3.52 -12.61
CA PHE A 242 15.54 -4.33 -13.14
C PHE A 242 16.12 -5.25 -14.21
N ASN A 243 15.82 -6.53 -14.12
CA ASN A 243 16.15 -7.48 -15.17
C ASN A 243 15.24 -7.22 -16.36
N VAL A 244 15.81 -7.29 -17.56
CA VAL A 244 15.08 -7.16 -18.82
C VAL A 244 15.13 -8.53 -19.49
N GLY A 245 13.97 -9.07 -19.85
CA GLY A 245 13.87 -10.32 -20.59
C GLY A 245 14.39 -10.18 -22.02
N GLU A 246 14.50 -11.31 -22.73
CA GLU A 246 14.93 -11.32 -24.14
C GLU A 246 13.98 -10.53 -25.05
N ASP A 247 12.73 -10.36 -24.63
CA ASP A 247 11.68 -9.57 -25.30
C ASP A 247 11.75 -8.06 -25.03
N GLY A 248 12.74 -7.59 -24.24
CA GLY A 248 12.88 -6.20 -23.83
C GLY A 248 11.91 -5.75 -22.74
N VAL A 249 11.10 -6.66 -22.18
CA VAL A 249 10.15 -6.37 -21.09
C VAL A 249 10.82 -6.61 -19.73
N LEU A 250 10.49 -5.78 -18.75
CA LEU A 250 10.99 -5.94 -17.39
C LEU A 250 10.47 -7.24 -16.76
N GLU A 251 11.37 -8.04 -16.21
CA GLU A 251 11.02 -9.25 -15.46
C GLU A 251 10.23 -8.89 -14.20
N LYS A 252 9.03 -9.48 -14.06
CA LYS A 252 8.14 -9.24 -12.94
C LYS A 252 8.32 -10.29 -11.84
N GLY A 253 8.11 -9.90 -10.57
CA GLY A 253 8.13 -10.82 -9.43
C GLY A 253 9.54 -11.21 -8.92
N ALA A 254 10.62 -10.78 -9.57
CA ALA A 254 11.97 -11.06 -9.08
C ALA A 254 12.27 -10.40 -7.73
N LEU A 255 13.03 -11.10 -6.86
CA LEU A 255 13.46 -10.58 -5.57
C LEU A 255 14.47 -9.45 -5.79
N ARG A 256 14.09 -8.21 -5.47
CA ARG A 256 14.86 -7.02 -5.81
C ARG A 256 14.96 -5.96 -4.72
N HIS A 257 14.28 -6.15 -3.57
CA HIS A 257 14.21 -5.17 -2.49
C HIS A 257 14.98 -5.65 -1.26
N PRO A 258 15.38 -4.75 -0.35
CA PRO A 258 16.20 -5.05 0.83
C PRO A 258 15.54 -6.03 1.81
N ILE A 259 16.41 -6.62 2.64
CA ILE A 259 16.06 -7.36 3.85
C ILE A 259 16.60 -6.55 5.05
N LEU A 260 15.72 -6.19 5.97
CA LEU A 260 16.07 -5.62 7.26
C LEU A 260 15.80 -6.70 8.33
N GLU A 261 16.81 -7.07 9.07
CA GLU A 261 16.63 -8.00 10.19
C GLU A 261 16.01 -7.28 11.41
N ASP A 262 15.80 -8.00 12.52
CA ASP A 262 15.18 -7.44 13.72
C ASP A 262 15.95 -6.26 14.30
N ASP A 263 15.24 -5.38 15.01
CA ASP A 263 15.80 -4.29 15.79
C ASP A 263 16.60 -3.26 14.95
N VAL A 264 16.41 -3.22 13.63
CA VAL A 264 17.08 -2.27 12.72
C VAL A 264 16.40 -0.90 12.82
N VAL A 265 17.23 0.17 12.84
CA VAL A 265 16.77 1.56 12.76
C VAL A 265 17.30 2.22 11.49
N VAL A 266 16.40 2.78 10.67
CA VAL A 266 16.76 3.49 9.44
C VAL A 266 16.33 4.96 9.55
N TYR A 267 17.30 5.86 9.63
CA TYR A 267 17.05 7.30 9.81
C TYR A 267 16.66 8.00 8.50
N ALA A 268 16.11 9.20 8.67
CA ALA A 268 15.46 9.99 7.64
C ALA A 268 16.28 10.13 6.34
N GLY A 269 15.60 9.97 5.20
CA GLY A 269 16.20 10.15 3.88
C GLY A 269 17.17 9.06 3.44
N ALA A 270 17.39 8.02 4.25
CA ALA A 270 18.26 6.91 3.84
C ALA A 270 17.63 6.12 2.69
N THR A 271 18.46 5.78 1.70
CA THR A 271 18.05 4.99 0.51
C THR A 271 18.83 3.69 0.48
N ILE A 272 18.12 2.56 0.60
CA ILE A 272 18.69 1.21 0.60
C ILE A 272 18.16 0.49 -0.65
N LEU A 273 19.07 0.10 -1.56
CA LEU A 273 18.69 -0.43 -2.86
C LEU A 273 19.26 -1.83 -3.13
N GLY A 274 18.39 -2.65 -3.71
CA GLY A 274 18.74 -4.01 -4.15
C GLY A 274 18.49 -5.06 -3.09
N ARG A 275 18.73 -6.33 -3.42
CA ARG A 275 18.56 -7.47 -2.50
C ARG A 275 19.75 -7.55 -1.54
N VAL A 276 19.85 -6.57 -0.66
CA VAL A 276 20.88 -6.46 0.38
C VAL A 276 20.27 -6.72 1.75
N THR A 277 21.07 -7.25 2.69
CA THR A 277 20.65 -7.52 4.05
C THR A 277 21.28 -6.52 5.01
N ILE A 278 20.44 -5.86 5.81
CA ILE A 278 20.84 -5.03 6.93
C ILE A 278 20.72 -5.89 8.17
N GLY A 279 21.88 -6.26 8.75
CA GLY A 279 21.95 -7.19 9.88
C GLY A 279 21.30 -6.65 11.15
N LYS A 280 20.83 -7.57 11.99
CA LYS A 280 20.10 -7.30 13.24
C LYS A 280 20.74 -6.20 14.09
N GLY A 281 19.92 -5.32 14.66
CA GLY A 281 20.35 -4.26 15.56
C GLY A 281 21.21 -3.18 14.89
N SER A 282 21.28 -3.14 13.56
CA SER A 282 22.03 -2.11 12.85
C SER A 282 21.29 -0.77 12.80
N SER A 283 22.08 0.31 12.69
CA SER A 283 21.59 1.68 12.56
C SER A 283 22.11 2.30 11.27
N ILE A 284 21.21 2.74 10.40
CA ILE A 284 21.52 3.38 9.13
C ILE A 284 21.22 4.89 9.28
N GLY A 285 22.24 5.71 9.26
CA GLY A 285 22.16 7.16 9.45
C GLY A 285 21.38 7.88 8.34
N GLY A 286 20.97 9.11 8.65
CA GLY A 286 20.19 9.92 7.72
C GLY A 286 20.91 10.19 6.41
N ASN A 287 20.15 10.21 5.30
CA ASN A 287 20.61 10.44 3.93
C ASN A 287 21.74 9.50 3.46
N VAL A 288 21.89 8.33 4.07
CA VAL A 288 22.82 7.30 3.62
C VAL A 288 22.28 6.64 2.35
N TRP A 289 23.15 6.51 1.33
CA TRP A 289 22.88 5.72 0.12
C TRP A 289 23.60 4.37 0.23
N LEU A 290 22.85 3.29 0.43
CA LEU A 290 23.39 1.96 0.71
C LEU A 290 22.94 0.93 -0.34
N THR A 291 23.92 0.24 -0.95
CA THR A 291 23.68 -0.76 -1.99
C THR A 291 24.41 -2.08 -1.76
N ARG A 292 24.83 -2.31 -0.49
CA ARG A 292 25.51 -3.53 -0.03
C ARG A 292 24.97 -3.99 1.30
N SER A 293 25.13 -5.26 1.59
CA SER A 293 24.78 -5.82 2.91
C SER A 293 25.73 -5.33 3.99
N VAL A 294 25.23 -5.24 5.21
CA VAL A 294 26.00 -4.93 6.42
C VAL A 294 25.74 -5.96 7.51
N PRO A 295 26.77 -6.34 8.28
CA PRO A 295 26.62 -7.33 9.36
C PRO A 295 25.78 -6.78 10.52
N PRO A 296 25.30 -7.66 11.43
CA PRO A 296 24.58 -7.25 12.64
C PRO A 296 25.35 -6.22 13.47
N GLY A 297 24.62 -5.29 14.11
CA GLY A 297 25.19 -4.25 14.97
C GLY A 297 25.97 -3.15 14.24
N SER A 298 25.83 -3.06 12.93
CA SER A 298 26.51 -2.02 12.13
C SER A 298 25.95 -0.64 12.39
N VAL A 299 26.82 0.37 12.47
CA VAL A 299 26.47 1.80 12.50
C VAL A 299 26.99 2.44 11.23
N ILE A 300 26.12 2.74 10.28
CA ILE A 300 26.47 3.30 8.98
C ILE A 300 26.11 4.78 8.96
N THR A 301 27.08 5.62 8.70
CA THR A 301 26.92 7.09 8.57
C THR A 301 27.31 7.55 7.17
N GLN A 302 26.97 8.78 6.79
CA GLN A 302 27.41 9.36 5.51
C GLN A 302 28.93 9.32 5.37
N ALA A 303 29.67 9.64 6.43
CA ALA A 303 31.12 9.60 6.42
C ALA A 303 31.68 8.19 6.13
N SER A 304 31.07 7.13 6.72
CA SER A 304 31.49 5.75 6.47
C SER A 304 31.10 5.24 5.08
N SER A 305 30.06 5.79 4.47
CA SER A 305 29.64 5.40 3.11
C SER A 305 30.45 6.07 2.00
N GLN A 306 31.09 7.19 2.27
CA GLN A 306 31.91 7.95 1.30
C GLN A 306 33.36 7.44 1.14
N HIS A 307 33.86 6.63 2.08
CA HIS A 307 35.24 6.16 2.07
C HIS A 307 35.59 5.08 1.04
N GLU A 308 34.67 4.70 0.15
CA GLU A 308 34.86 3.66 -0.87
C GLU A 308 34.93 4.17 -2.32
N LEU A 309 35.17 5.45 -2.54
CA LEU A 309 35.59 5.88 -3.87
C LEU A 309 37.07 5.42 -4.05
N PRO A 310 37.39 4.61 -5.08
CA PRO A 310 38.77 4.34 -5.41
C PRO A 310 39.46 5.69 -5.61
N ARG A 311 40.57 5.92 -4.91
CA ARG A 311 41.43 7.07 -5.23
C ARG A 311 41.77 6.94 -6.71
N LEU A 312 41.27 7.83 -7.53
CA LEU A 312 41.78 8.00 -8.89
C LEU A 312 43.27 8.27 -8.70
N GLU A 313 44.11 7.31 -9.06
CA GLU A 313 45.55 7.54 -9.19
C GLU A 313 45.72 8.72 -10.12
N ALA A 314 46.33 9.77 -9.61
CA ALA A 314 46.68 10.95 -10.43
C ALA A 314 47.49 10.45 -11.62
N VAL A 315 46.93 10.53 -12.82
CA VAL A 315 47.68 10.34 -14.04
C VAL A 315 48.81 11.34 -14.04
N LYS A 316 50.03 10.87 -13.75
CA LYS A 316 51.21 11.70 -13.87
C LYS A 316 51.34 12.14 -15.32
N ALA A 317 51.29 13.46 -15.56
CA ALA A 317 51.53 14.11 -16.82
C ALA A 317 52.97 13.86 -17.27
#